data_df710defe72a10e0b7c9b70673936e27
#
_entry.id   df710defe72a10e0b7c9b70673936e27
#
_cell.length_a   1.000
_cell.length_b   1.000
_cell.length_c   1.000
_cell.angle_alpha   90.00
_cell.angle_beta   90.00
_cell.angle_gamma   90.00
#
_symmetry.space_group_name_H-M   'P 1'
#
loop_
_entity.id
_entity.type
_entity.pdbx_description
1 polymer ?
#
loop_
_entity_poly.entity_id
_entity_poly.type
_entity_poly.pdbx_seq_one_letter_code
_entity_poly.pdbx_strand_id
1 'polypeptide(L)'
;MFQDGLLKGKRILVTGGGTGLGAAMGQRFLELGADLVICGRRAEVLEETAARFRSATGGTVTAVPCDVRDAAAVEAMMDRIWQAGPLDALVNNAAGNFIAETHRLSPRAIDAILNTVLHGSAYCTVAAGRRWIEAGRRNCCVLSILTLSALKGAAFRVPSAMAKAGVLAMTRSLAVEWGPKGIRTVAIAPGPFPTAGASQRLTPGGDDSAVEREIPLRRNGAHIELANLASFLLSDMAGYINGECVAIDGGKQFLSDAGSRTLELMNWTDEDWARMRAQATGKR
;
A
#
# COMPACT_ATOMS: atom_id res chain seq x y z
N MET A 1 4.11 -21.43 -2.30
CA MET A 1 3.54 -20.98 -1.03
C MET A 1 2.01 -20.87 -1.10
N PHE A 2 1.46 -20.17 -2.08
CA PHE A 2 0.01 -20.15 -2.31
C PHE A 2 -0.39 -21.27 -3.27
N GLN A 3 -1.60 -21.78 -3.12
CA GLN A 3 -2.21 -22.69 -4.10
C GLN A 3 -2.39 -21.95 -5.42
N ASP A 4 -2.21 -22.64 -6.53
CA ASP A 4 -2.56 -22.11 -7.84
C ASP A 4 -4.03 -21.69 -7.86
N GLY A 5 -4.28 -20.50 -8.41
CA GLY A 5 -5.63 -19.96 -8.49
C GLY A 5 -6.19 -19.40 -7.16
N LEU A 6 -5.35 -19.01 -6.18
CA LEU A 6 -5.79 -18.39 -4.91
C LEU A 6 -6.83 -17.27 -5.09
N LEU A 7 -6.70 -16.49 -6.17
CA LEU A 7 -7.59 -15.36 -6.50
C LEU A 7 -8.48 -15.65 -7.72
N LYS A 8 -8.59 -16.92 -8.13
CA LYS A 8 -9.40 -17.30 -9.29
C LYS A 8 -10.85 -16.87 -9.12
N GLY A 9 -11.37 -16.20 -10.16
CA GLY A 9 -12.75 -15.69 -10.19
C GLY A 9 -12.93 -14.37 -9.45
N LYS A 10 -11.87 -13.78 -8.83
CA LYS A 10 -11.92 -12.44 -8.26
C LYS A 10 -11.57 -11.40 -9.31
N ARG A 11 -12.35 -10.34 -9.37
CA ARG A 11 -12.08 -9.16 -10.20
C ARG A 11 -11.64 -8.00 -9.32
N ILE A 12 -10.41 -7.51 -9.54
CA ILE A 12 -9.71 -6.60 -8.62
C ILE A 12 -9.37 -5.29 -9.33
N LEU A 13 -9.79 -4.15 -8.76
CA LEU A 13 -9.36 -2.82 -9.18
C LEU A 13 -8.14 -2.37 -8.38
N VAL A 14 -7.07 -1.95 -9.06
CA VAL A 14 -5.88 -1.35 -8.44
C VAL A 14 -5.73 0.09 -8.90
N THR A 15 -5.90 1.06 -7.98
CA THR A 15 -5.63 2.46 -8.27
C THR A 15 -4.12 2.72 -8.30
N GLY A 16 -3.62 3.50 -9.29
CA GLY A 16 -2.19 3.64 -9.53
C GLY A 16 -1.52 2.33 -9.97
N GLY A 17 -2.27 1.44 -10.64
CA GLY A 17 -1.83 0.10 -11.03
C GLY A 17 -0.84 0.04 -12.20
N GLY A 18 -0.51 1.17 -12.84
CA GLY A 18 0.40 1.21 -13.98
C GLY A 18 1.90 1.18 -13.64
N THR A 19 2.30 1.41 -12.39
CA THR A 19 3.72 1.48 -12.00
C THR A 19 3.96 1.04 -10.55
N GLY A 20 5.22 0.82 -10.19
CA GLY A 20 5.67 0.59 -8.81
C GLY A 20 4.94 -0.56 -8.12
N LEU A 21 4.57 -0.35 -6.85
CA LEU A 21 3.91 -1.36 -6.03
C LEU A 21 2.54 -1.78 -6.57
N GLY A 22 1.79 -0.83 -7.16
CA GLY A 22 0.50 -1.15 -7.80
C GLY A 22 0.64 -2.13 -8.96
N ALA A 23 1.67 -1.94 -9.80
CA ALA A 23 1.96 -2.85 -10.90
C ALA A 23 2.45 -4.21 -10.39
N ALA A 24 3.31 -4.23 -9.37
CA ALA A 24 3.80 -5.49 -8.78
C ALA A 24 2.66 -6.32 -8.15
N MET A 25 1.75 -5.67 -7.42
CA MET A 25 0.56 -6.33 -6.89
C MET A 25 -0.34 -6.83 -8.02
N GLY A 26 -0.62 -5.99 -9.02
CA GLY A 26 -1.47 -6.36 -10.15
C GLY A 26 -0.95 -7.57 -10.91
N GLN A 27 0.35 -7.63 -11.19
CA GLN A 27 0.97 -8.80 -11.81
C GLN A 27 0.78 -10.06 -10.97
N ARG A 28 1.02 -9.97 -9.65
CA ARG A 28 0.86 -11.11 -8.76
C ARG A 28 -0.59 -11.59 -8.66
N PHE A 29 -1.56 -10.69 -8.66
CA PHE A 29 -2.98 -11.05 -8.67
C PHE A 29 -3.36 -11.85 -9.93
N LEU A 30 -2.86 -11.43 -11.10
CA LEU A 30 -3.03 -12.18 -12.36
C LEU A 30 -2.41 -13.58 -12.31
N GLU A 31 -1.16 -13.69 -11.82
CA GLU A 31 -0.48 -14.97 -11.62
C GLU A 31 -1.27 -15.93 -10.72
N LEU A 32 -2.06 -15.38 -9.80
CA LEU A 32 -2.93 -16.13 -8.89
C LEU A 32 -4.38 -16.29 -9.41
N GLY A 33 -4.63 -15.92 -10.68
CA GLY A 33 -5.88 -16.21 -11.39
C GLY A 33 -6.97 -15.15 -11.28
N ALA A 34 -6.67 -13.94 -10.80
CA ALA A 34 -7.63 -12.84 -10.78
C ALA A 34 -7.78 -12.18 -12.16
N ASP A 35 -8.94 -11.57 -12.40
CA ASP A 35 -9.13 -10.54 -13.43
C ASP A 35 -8.73 -9.18 -12.87
N LEU A 36 -7.94 -8.42 -13.62
CA LEU A 36 -7.38 -7.16 -13.15
C LEU A 36 -7.95 -5.95 -13.88
N VAL A 37 -8.33 -4.94 -13.11
CA VAL A 37 -8.57 -3.58 -13.62
C VAL A 37 -7.49 -2.67 -13.01
N ILE A 38 -6.79 -1.92 -13.86
CA ILE A 38 -5.83 -0.91 -13.41
C ILE A 38 -6.30 0.48 -13.80
N CYS A 39 -6.21 1.44 -12.88
CA CYS A 39 -6.50 2.82 -13.19
C CYS A 39 -5.37 3.78 -12.80
N GLY A 40 -5.36 4.94 -13.44
CA GLY A 40 -4.41 6.02 -13.22
C GLY A 40 -4.57 7.11 -14.28
N ARG A 41 -3.81 8.19 -14.18
CA ARG A 41 -3.96 9.36 -15.03
C ARG A 41 -3.36 9.22 -16.44
N ARG A 42 -2.33 8.40 -16.59
CA ARG A 42 -1.55 8.26 -17.83
C ARG A 42 -2.01 7.04 -18.61
N ALA A 43 -2.84 7.28 -19.62
CA ALA A 43 -3.45 6.22 -20.45
C ALA A 43 -2.39 5.32 -21.09
N GLU A 44 -1.35 5.90 -21.70
CA GLU A 44 -0.25 5.18 -22.37
C GLU A 44 0.46 4.21 -21.41
N VAL A 45 0.82 4.68 -20.21
CA VAL A 45 1.50 3.84 -19.19
C VAL A 45 0.59 2.69 -18.74
N LEU A 46 -0.71 2.92 -18.64
CA LEU A 46 -1.67 1.87 -18.27
C LEU A 46 -1.77 0.81 -19.36
N GLU A 47 -1.86 1.22 -20.63
CA GLU A 47 -1.95 0.28 -21.75
C GLU A 47 -0.66 -0.51 -21.95
N GLU A 48 0.51 0.12 -21.85
CA GLU A 48 1.80 -0.57 -21.88
C GLU A 48 1.89 -1.61 -20.75
N THR A 49 1.48 -1.25 -19.54
CA THR A 49 1.48 -2.17 -18.39
C THR A 49 0.47 -3.30 -18.59
N ALA A 50 -0.73 -3.00 -19.09
CA ALA A 50 -1.74 -4.01 -19.38
C ALA A 50 -1.28 -4.99 -20.49
N ALA A 51 -0.66 -4.49 -21.55
CA ALA A 51 -0.10 -5.33 -22.61
C ALA A 51 1.00 -6.27 -22.07
N ARG A 52 1.94 -5.72 -21.27
CA ARG A 52 2.98 -6.52 -20.61
C ARG A 52 2.39 -7.62 -19.73
N PHE A 53 1.37 -7.30 -18.94
CA PHE A 53 0.70 -8.25 -18.05
C PHE A 53 0.00 -9.36 -18.82
N ARG A 54 -0.76 -9.02 -19.87
CA ARG A 54 -1.40 -10.01 -20.75
C ARG A 54 -0.38 -10.97 -21.37
N SER A 55 0.74 -10.42 -21.86
CA SER A 55 1.82 -11.22 -22.42
C SER A 55 2.50 -12.14 -21.41
N ALA A 56 2.70 -11.66 -20.17
CA ALA A 56 3.43 -12.42 -19.15
C ALA A 56 2.57 -13.49 -18.46
N THR A 57 1.26 -13.27 -18.33
CA THR A 57 0.38 -14.13 -17.51
C THR A 57 -0.75 -14.80 -18.30
N GLY A 58 -1.05 -14.33 -19.50
CA GLY A 58 -2.25 -14.75 -20.26
C GLY A 58 -3.57 -14.28 -19.62
N GLY A 59 -3.53 -13.52 -18.51
CA GLY A 59 -4.70 -13.11 -17.73
C GLY A 59 -5.45 -11.91 -18.33
N THR A 60 -6.65 -11.68 -17.82
CA THR A 60 -7.53 -10.57 -18.24
C THR A 60 -7.12 -9.28 -17.55
N VAL A 61 -6.76 -8.25 -18.33
CA VAL A 61 -6.40 -6.93 -17.81
C VAL A 61 -7.15 -5.83 -18.54
N THR A 62 -7.82 -4.97 -17.80
CA THR A 62 -8.49 -3.77 -18.31
C THR A 62 -7.80 -2.51 -17.78
N ALA A 63 -7.37 -1.63 -18.68
CA ALA A 63 -6.83 -0.32 -18.35
C ALA A 63 -7.95 0.74 -18.42
N VAL A 64 -8.11 1.53 -17.35
CA VAL A 64 -9.11 2.61 -17.30
C VAL A 64 -8.45 3.91 -16.87
N PRO A 65 -8.19 4.85 -17.76
CA PRO A 65 -7.69 6.17 -17.37
C PRO A 65 -8.69 6.86 -16.44
N CYS A 66 -8.19 7.30 -15.27
CA CYS A 66 -8.98 8.01 -14.28
C CYS A 66 -8.08 8.85 -13.38
N ASP A 67 -8.48 10.08 -13.10
CA ASP A 67 -7.91 10.87 -12.01
C ASP A 67 -8.77 10.68 -10.76
N VAL A 68 -8.24 9.95 -9.79
CA VAL A 68 -8.97 9.64 -8.54
C VAL A 68 -9.29 10.88 -7.69
N ARG A 69 -8.71 12.04 -8.00
CA ARG A 69 -9.01 13.32 -7.34
C ARG A 69 -10.36 13.91 -7.75
N ASP A 70 -10.89 13.44 -8.88
CA ASP A 70 -12.17 13.87 -9.41
C ASP A 70 -13.24 12.81 -9.11
N ALA A 71 -14.18 13.16 -8.24
CA ALA A 71 -15.25 12.27 -7.81
C ALA A 71 -16.15 11.84 -8.98
N ALA A 72 -16.43 12.75 -9.95
CA ALA A 72 -17.24 12.42 -11.10
C ALA A 72 -16.52 11.46 -12.05
N ALA A 73 -15.21 11.64 -12.25
CA ALA A 73 -14.39 10.71 -13.02
C ALA A 73 -14.33 9.32 -12.34
N VAL A 74 -14.29 9.26 -11.01
CA VAL A 74 -14.34 7.99 -10.27
C VAL A 74 -15.68 7.29 -10.47
N GLU A 75 -16.81 8.01 -10.40
CA GLU A 75 -18.13 7.42 -10.67
C GLU A 75 -18.24 6.87 -12.08
N ALA A 76 -17.82 7.65 -13.08
CA ALA A 76 -17.83 7.23 -14.49
C ALA A 76 -16.92 6.00 -14.72
N MET A 77 -15.75 5.96 -14.09
CA MET A 77 -14.87 4.79 -14.11
C MET A 77 -15.58 3.56 -13.53
N MET A 78 -16.23 3.70 -12.37
CA MET A 78 -16.92 2.59 -11.72
C MET A 78 -18.10 2.09 -12.54
N ASP A 79 -18.87 2.97 -13.18
CA ASP A 79 -19.96 2.57 -14.06
C ASP A 79 -19.45 1.76 -15.25
N ARG A 80 -18.38 2.21 -15.90
CA ARG A 80 -17.73 1.46 -16.98
C ARG A 80 -17.23 0.08 -16.53
N ILE A 81 -16.65 0.00 -15.33
CA ILE A 81 -16.17 -1.27 -14.76
C ILE A 81 -17.37 -2.20 -14.51
N TRP A 82 -18.44 -1.68 -13.91
CA TRP A 82 -19.63 -2.48 -13.57
C TRP A 82 -20.39 -3.00 -14.78
N GLN A 83 -20.43 -2.24 -15.90
CA GLN A 83 -20.99 -2.71 -17.18
C GLN A 83 -20.31 -4.00 -17.70
N ALA A 84 -19.01 -4.14 -17.45
CA ALA A 84 -18.24 -5.33 -17.82
C ALA A 84 -18.28 -6.45 -16.76
N GLY A 85 -18.89 -6.19 -15.61
CA GLY A 85 -19.02 -7.11 -14.47
C GLY A 85 -18.62 -6.47 -13.15
N PRO A 86 -19.13 -6.99 -12.02
CA PRO A 86 -18.86 -6.44 -10.70
C PRO A 86 -17.41 -6.66 -10.27
N LEU A 87 -16.90 -5.81 -9.38
CA LEU A 87 -15.66 -6.01 -8.66
C LEU A 87 -15.89 -6.91 -7.43
N ASP A 88 -14.84 -7.60 -7.02
CA ASP A 88 -14.75 -8.33 -5.75
C ASP A 88 -13.81 -7.61 -4.76
N ALA A 89 -12.83 -6.85 -5.29
CA ALA A 89 -11.91 -6.12 -4.45
C ALA A 89 -11.47 -4.79 -5.08
N LEU A 90 -11.13 -3.85 -4.19
CA LEU A 90 -10.52 -2.56 -4.50
C LEU A 90 -9.19 -2.44 -3.75
N VAL A 91 -8.13 -2.06 -4.46
CA VAL A 91 -6.84 -1.70 -3.86
C VAL A 91 -6.60 -0.19 -4.01
N ASN A 92 -6.72 0.55 -2.91
CA ASN A 92 -6.36 1.96 -2.83
C ASN A 92 -4.84 2.10 -2.72
N ASN A 93 -4.18 2.24 -3.87
CA ASN A 93 -2.72 2.37 -3.94
C ASN A 93 -2.26 3.69 -4.57
N ALA A 94 -3.11 4.39 -5.33
CA ALA A 94 -2.76 5.69 -5.90
C ALA A 94 -2.26 6.65 -4.80
N ALA A 95 -1.06 7.21 -4.99
CA ALA A 95 -0.42 8.05 -4.00
C ALA A 95 0.50 9.09 -4.64
N GLY A 96 0.86 10.09 -3.84
CA GLY A 96 1.92 11.05 -4.07
C GLY A 96 2.57 11.42 -2.75
N ASN A 97 3.83 11.80 -2.78
CA ASN A 97 4.54 12.29 -1.61
C ASN A 97 5.70 13.18 -2.03
N PHE A 98 6.15 14.05 -1.13
CA PHE A 98 7.36 14.86 -1.25
C PHE A 98 7.89 15.21 0.14
N ILE A 99 9.14 15.69 0.21
CA ILE A 99 9.77 16.17 1.43
C ILE A 99 9.78 17.69 1.39
N ALA A 100 9.29 18.33 2.47
CA ALA A 100 9.35 19.79 2.61
C ALA A 100 9.24 20.22 4.08
N GLU A 101 9.75 21.42 4.39
CA GLU A 101 9.51 22.08 5.66
C GLU A 101 8.03 22.48 5.75
N THR A 102 7.32 21.99 6.77
CA THR A 102 5.86 22.13 6.86
C THR A 102 5.38 23.57 6.87
N HIS A 103 6.11 24.49 7.54
CA HIS A 103 5.73 25.90 7.63
C HIS A 103 5.85 26.67 6.29
N ARG A 104 6.53 26.09 5.30
CA ARG A 104 6.68 26.65 3.95
C ARG A 104 5.72 26.08 2.92
N LEU A 105 4.87 25.13 3.33
CA LEU A 105 3.92 24.51 2.41
C LEU A 105 2.81 25.49 2.04
N SER A 106 2.54 25.60 0.74
CA SER A 106 1.32 26.27 0.28
C SER A 106 0.10 25.38 0.50
N PRO A 107 -1.11 25.96 0.65
CA PRO A 107 -2.36 25.19 0.69
C PRO A 107 -2.48 24.24 -0.50
N ARG A 108 -2.13 24.66 -1.70
CA ARG A 108 -2.15 23.86 -2.94
C ARG A 108 -1.24 22.62 -2.84
N ALA A 109 -0.08 22.73 -2.19
CA ALA A 109 0.81 21.59 -2.01
C ALA A 109 0.22 20.56 -1.04
N ILE A 110 -0.44 21.01 0.03
CA ILE A 110 -1.17 20.16 0.96
C ILE A 110 -2.33 19.45 0.24
N ASP A 111 -3.16 20.21 -0.47
CA ASP A 111 -4.32 19.70 -1.21
C ASP A 111 -3.93 18.68 -2.28
N ALA A 112 -2.80 18.85 -2.95
CA ALA A 112 -2.32 17.92 -3.97
C ALA A 112 -2.12 16.49 -3.41
N ILE A 113 -1.67 16.38 -2.16
CA ILE A 113 -1.50 15.09 -1.48
C ILE A 113 -2.84 14.60 -0.91
N LEU A 114 -3.58 15.46 -0.21
CA LEU A 114 -4.87 15.08 0.39
C LEU A 114 -5.86 14.64 -0.68
N ASN A 115 -5.96 15.38 -1.79
CA ASN A 115 -6.88 15.04 -2.88
C ASN A 115 -6.53 13.69 -3.54
N THR A 116 -5.24 13.37 -3.69
CA THR A 116 -4.85 12.09 -4.30
C THR A 116 -5.00 10.92 -3.31
N VAL A 117 -4.50 11.09 -2.08
CA VAL A 117 -4.33 9.96 -1.15
C VAL A 117 -5.56 9.75 -0.29
N LEU A 118 -6.13 10.82 0.28
CA LEU A 118 -7.29 10.72 1.17
C LEU A 118 -8.59 10.74 0.38
N HIS A 119 -8.86 11.81 -0.34
CA HIS A 119 -10.12 11.96 -1.08
C HIS A 119 -10.24 10.91 -2.18
N GLY A 120 -9.17 10.66 -2.96
CA GLY A 120 -9.18 9.63 -4.00
C GLY A 120 -9.47 8.23 -3.47
N SER A 121 -8.86 7.87 -2.32
CA SER A 121 -9.18 6.60 -1.66
C SER A 121 -10.62 6.56 -1.15
N ALA A 122 -11.12 7.67 -0.58
CA ALA A 122 -12.50 7.76 -0.10
C ALA A 122 -13.50 7.64 -1.25
N TYR A 123 -13.31 8.39 -2.34
CA TYR A 123 -14.20 8.34 -3.51
C TYR A 123 -14.27 6.94 -4.12
N CYS A 124 -13.11 6.30 -4.35
CA CYS A 124 -13.08 4.93 -4.88
C CYS A 124 -13.75 3.94 -3.92
N THR A 125 -13.50 4.06 -2.62
CA THR A 125 -14.05 3.16 -1.60
C THR A 125 -15.58 3.30 -1.51
N VAL A 126 -16.10 4.52 -1.42
CA VAL A 126 -17.54 4.77 -1.34
C VAL A 126 -18.25 4.33 -2.62
N ALA A 127 -17.67 4.63 -3.79
CA ALA A 127 -18.25 4.26 -5.07
C ALA A 127 -18.32 2.72 -5.27
N ALA A 128 -17.29 1.99 -4.84
CA ALA A 128 -17.29 0.52 -4.87
C ALA A 128 -18.25 -0.06 -3.83
N GLY A 129 -18.17 0.43 -2.57
CA GLY A 129 -18.98 -0.07 -1.45
C GLY A 129 -20.47 0.12 -1.68
N ARG A 130 -20.90 1.28 -2.20
CA ARG A 130 -22.30 1.53 -2.56
C ARG A 130 -22.80 0.47 -3.54
N ARG A 131 -22.06 0.23 -4.64
CA ARG A 131 -22.44 -0.76 -5.68
C ARG A 131 -22.46 -2.18 -5.14
N TRP A 132 -21.54 -2.55 -4.25
CA TRP A 132 -21.57 -3.86 -3.59
C TRP A 132 -22.81 -4.02 -2.71
N ILE A 133 -23.13 -3.02 -1.89
CA ILE A 133 -24.26 -3.05 -0.96
C ILE A 133 -25.59 -3.09 -1.75
N GLU A 134 -25.77 -2.23 -2.74
CA GLU A 134 -26.97 -2.18 -3.58
C GLU A 134 -27.18 -3.49 -4.37
N ALA A 135 -26.12 -4.12 -4.82
CA ALA A 135 -26.17 -5.41 -5.51
C ALA A 135 -26.21 -6.63 -4.57
N GLY A 136 -26.26 -6.44 -3.26
CA GLY A 136 -26.26 -7.52 -2.27
C GLY A 136 -24.99 -8.39 -2.30
N ARG A 137 -23.88 -7.89 -2.83
CA ARG A 137 -22.64 -8.66 -2.93
C ARG A 137 -21.96 -8.80 -1.57
N ARG A 138 -21.40 -9.97 -1.35
CA ARG A 138 -20.66 -10.33 -0.13
C ARG A 138 -19.27 -10.84 -0.52
N ASN A 139 -18.41 -11.07 0.47
CA ASN A 139 -17.01 -11.47 0.29
C ASN A 139 -16.18 -10.45 -0.52
N CYS A 140 -16.56 -9.17 -0.42
CA CYS A 140 -15.82 -8.07 -1.03
C CYS A 140 -14.74 -7.55 -0.06
N CYS A 141 -13.69 -6.94 -0.62
CA CYS A 141 -12.59 -6.42 0.18
C CYS A 141 -12.06 -5.09 -0.34
N VAL A 142 -11.84 -4.13 0.56
CA VAL A 142 -11.05 -2.93 0.31
C VAL A 142 -9.70 -3.09 0.99
N LEU A 143 -8.62 -3.07 0.21
CA LEU A 143 -7.24 -3.03 0.69
C LEU A 143 -6.65 -1.63 0.47
N SER A 144 -6.15 -1.00 1.50
CA SER A 144 -5.49 0.31 1.41
C SER A 144 -3.99 0.21 1.65
N ILE A 145 -3.19 0.72 0.70
CA ILE A 145 -1.72 0.81 0.88
C ILE A 145 -1.41 2.12 1.60
N LEU A 146 -1.00 1.99 2.85
CA LEU A 146 -0.62 3.09 3.73
C LEU A 146 0.90 3.33 3.72
N THR A 147 1.43 3.75 4.84
CA THR A 147 2.85 3.84 5.21
C THR A 147 2.94 3.79 6.73
N LEU A 148 4.12 3.51 7.28
CA LEU A 148 4.35 3.58 8.74
C LEU A 148 4.01 4.96 9.33
N SER A 149 4.09 6.03 8.53
CA SER A 149 3.72 7.37 8.96
C SER A 149 2.24 7.55 9.28
N ALA A 150 1.37 6.67 8.82
CA ALA A 150 -0.04 6.63 9.24
C ALA A 150 -0.21 6.27 10.73
N LEU A 151 0.76 5.55 11.29
CA LEU A 151 0.75 5.06 12.67
C LEU A 151 1.47 6.00 13.63
N LYS A 152 2.53 6.68 13.16
CA LYS A 152 3.49 7.41 14.01
C LYS A 152 3.66 8.90 13.63
N GLY A 153 3.11 9.34 12.50
CA GLY A 153 3.46 10.62 11.90
C GLY A 153 4.77 10.53 11.10
N ALA A 154 5.15 11.63 10.46
CA ALA A 154 6.45 11.76 9.77
C ALA A 154 6.83 13.23 9.62
N ALA A 155 7.93 13.64 10.23
CA ALA A 155 8.52 14.96 10.02
C ALA A 155 8.83 15.17 8.52
N PHE A 156 8.67 16.39 8.05
CA PHE A 156 8.89 16.82 6.66
C PHE A 156 8.03 16.13 5.59
N ARG A 157 7.07 15.27 5.99
CA ARG A 157 6.11 14.57 5.11
C ARG A 157 4.68 14.64 5.70
N VAL A 158 4.38 15.72 6.41
CA VAL A 158 3.13 15.90 7.17
C VAL A 158 1.87 15.69 6.33
N PRO A 159 1.71 16.25 5.10
CA PRO A 159 0.49 16.02 4.31
C PRO A 159 0.25 14.53 3.99
N SER A 160 1.32 13.78 3.70
CA SER A 160 1.20 12.34 3.44
C SER A 160 0.83 11.56 4.71
N ALA A 161 1.43 11.90 5.86
CA ALA A 161 1.08 11.26 7.13
C ALA A 161 -0.38 11.51 7.50
N MET A 162 -0.86 12.76 7.38
CA MET A 162 -2.27 13.13 7.59
C MET A 162 -3.21 12.33 6.68
N ALA A 163 -2.92 12.30 5.37
CA ALA A 163 -3.74 11.60 4.41
C ALA A 163 -3.82 10.09 4.71
N LYS A 164 -2.69 9.45 4.98
CA LYS A 164 -2.62 8.01 5.27
C LYS A 164 -3.24 7.65 6.63
N ALA A 165 -3.13 8.52 7.63
CA ALA A 165 -3.84 8.37 8.91
C ALA A 165 -5.36 8.47 8.72
N GLY A 166 -5.85 9.39 7.88
CA GLY A 166 -7.25 9.49 7.50
C GLY A 166 -7.77 8.23 6.80
N VAL A 167 -6.98 7.65 5.87
CA VAL A 167 -7.34 6.37 5.22
C VAL A 167 -7.34 5.22 6.23
N LEU A 168 -6.44 5.22 7.22
CA LEU A 168 -6.45 4.22 8.30
C LEU A 168 -7.73 4.34 9.15
N ALA A 169 -8.12 5.55 9.51
CA ALA A 169 -9.38 5.80 10.23
C ALA A 169 -10.59 5.31 9.43
N MET A 170 -10.65 5.62 8.12
CA MET A 170 -11.68 5.10 7.21
C MET A 170 -11.69 3.57 7.18
N THR A 171 -10.53 2.92 7.08
CA THR A 171 -10.40 1.45 7.08
C THR A 171 -11.05 0.86 8.34
N ARG A 172 -10.74 1.39 9.52
CA ARG A 172 -11.26 0.90 10.80
C ARG A 172 -12.75 1.16 10.96
N SER A 173 -13.22 2.33 10.58
CA SER A 173 -14.64 2.70 10.66
C SER A 173 -15.50 1.80 9.77
N LEU A 174 -15.10 1.62 8.52
CA LEU A 174 -15.84 0.80 7.56
C LEU A 174 -15.76 -0.70 7.86
N ALA A 175 -14.73 -1.17 8.55
CA ALA A 175 -14.67 -2.55 9.03
C ALA A 175 -15.84 -2.90 9.95
N VAL A 176 -16.27 -1.95 10.78
CA VAL A 176 -17.43 -2.10 11.66
C VAL A 176 -18.73 -1.89 10.89
N GLU A 177 -18.83 -0.81 10.12
CA GLU A 177 -20.06 -0.41 9.44
C GLU A 177 -20.45 -1.39 8.31
N TRP A 178 -19.46 -1.87 7.54
CA TRP A 178 -19.68 -2.71 6.36
C TRP A 178 -19.46 -4.20 6.61
N GLY A 179 -18.88 -4.57 7.76
CA GLY A 179 -18.71 -5.98 8.15
C GLY A 179 -19.99 -6.79 8.08
N PRO A 180 -21.14 -6.33 8.63
CA PRO A 180 -22.44 -7.01 8.51
C PRO A 180 -22.91 -7.18 7.06
N LYS A 181 -22.44 -6.33 6.14
CA LYS A 181 -22.71 -6.40 4.69
C LYS A 181 -21.82 -7.43 3.96
N GLY A 182 -20.86 -8.05 4.67
CA GLY A 182 -19.91 -8.98 4.08
C GLY A 182 -18.77 -8.30 3.30
N ILE A 183 -18.44 -7.07 3.66
CA ILE A 183 -17.33 -6.29 3.07
C ILE A 183 -16.26 -6.12 4.14
N ARG A 184 -15.04 -6.59 3.85
CA ARG A 184 -13.87 -6.37 4.70
C ARG A 184 -13.11 -5.12 4.24
N THR A 185 -12.52 -4.42 5.18
CA THR A 185 -11.61 -3.31 4.92
C THR A 185 -10.32 -3.54 5.70
N VAL A 186 -9.19 -3.58 5.00
CA VAL A 186 -7.88 -3.88 5.57
C VAL A 186 -6.82 -2.94 4.99
N ALA A 187 -5.68 -2.85 5.64
CA ALA A 187 -4.59 -2.02 5.17
C ALA A 187 -3.23 -2.73 5.28
N ILE A 188 -2.28 -2.30 4.46
CA ILE A 188 -0.86 -2.62 4.59
C ILE A 188 -0.10 -1.32 4.82
N ALA A 189 0.79 -1.30 5.81
CA ALA A 189 1.73 -0.20 6.06
C ALA A 189 3.16 -0.65 5.68
N PRO A 190 3.60 -0.42 4.44
CA PRO A 190 4.94 -0.79 4.01
C PRO A 190 6.00 0.11 4.64
N GLY A 191 7.14 -0.49 4.96
CA GLY A 191 8.41 0.18 5.16
C GLY A 191 9.07 0.57 3.82
N PRO A 192 10.40 0.57 3.74
CA PRO A 192 11.11 0.86 2.49
C PRO A 192 10.93 -0.25 1.45
N PHE A 193 10.24 0.09 0.36
CA PHE A 193 10.11 -0.69 -0.87
C PHE A 193 10.49 0.25 -2.03
N PRO A 194 11.75 0.27 -2.48
CA PRO A 194 12.22 1.21 -3.49
C PRO A 194 11.43 1.07 -4.80
N THR A 195 10.97 2.20 -5.33
CA THR A 195 10.39 2.29 -6.67
C THR A 195 11.02 3.49 -7.38
N ALA A 196 11.18 3.42 -8.70
CA ALA A 196 11.80 4.51 -9.47
C ALA A 196 11.19 5.90 -9.17
N GLY A 197 9.85 5.95 -9.02
CA GLY A 197 9.16 7.22 -8.73
C GLY A 197 9.24 7.68 -7.26
N ALA A 198 9.44 6.77 -6.30
CA ALA A 198 9.56 7.13 -4.88
C ALA A 198 11.00 7.53 -4.54
N SER A 199 11.99 6.78 -5.02
CA SER A 199 13.42 7.04 -4.75
C SER A 199 13.82 8.44 -5.19
N GLN A 200 13.42 8.89 -6.39
CA GLN A 200 13.70 10.24 -6.87
C GLN A 200 13.14 11.37 -5.99
N ARG A 201 12.03 11.15 -5.31
CA ARG A 201 11.33 12.20 -4.53
C ARG A 201 11.63 12.16 -3.05
N LEU A 202 11.93 10.98 -2.51
CA LEU A 202 12.07 10.77 -1.06
C LEU A 202 13.52 10.58 -0.63
N THR A 203 14.43 10.29 -1.56
CA THR A 203 15.85 10.10 -1.28
C THR A 203 16.68 10.70 -2.42
N PRO A 204 16.52 12.01 -2.73
CA PRO A 204 17.29 12.63 -3.81
C PRO A 204 18.79 12.58 -3.48
N GLY A 205 19.57 11.87 -4.29
CA GLY A 205 21.01 11.68 -4.05
C GLY A 205 21.34 10.81 -2.84
N GLY A 206 20.36 10.06 -2.29
CA GLY A 206 20.52 9.23 -1.09
C GLY A 206 21.19 7.89 -1.38
N ASP A 207 21.94 7.45 -0.39
CA ASP A 207 22.56 6.12 -0.34
C ASP A 207 21.52 5.09 0.18
N ASP A 208 21.06 4.20 -0.69
CA ASP A 208 20.13 3.14 -0.30
C ASP A 208 20.72 2.24 0.82
N SER A 209 22.04 2.09 0.89
CA SER A 209 22.72 1.35 1.95
C SER A 209 22.55 1.99 3.34
N ALA A 210 22.41 3.32 3.39
CA ALA A 210 22.13 4.01 4.65
C ALA A 210 20.72 3.69 5.17
N VAL A 211 19.74 3.60 4.26
CA VAL A 211 18.37 3.21 4.59
C VAL A 211 18.31 1.77 5.09
N GLU A 212 19.07 0.87 4.47
CA GLU A 212 19.11 -0.55 4.86
C GLU A 212 19.69 -0.77 6.26
N ARG A 213 20.69 0.04 6.65
CA ARG A 213 21.26 0.01 8.01
C ARG A 213 20.24 0.37 9.10
N GLU A 214 19.20 1.14 8.75
CA GLU A 214 18.09 1.49 9.65
C GLU A 214 16.95 0.46 9.66
N ILE A 215 17.11 -0.68 9.01
CA ILE A 215 16.11 -1.76 8.99
C ILE A 215 16.70 -2.95 9.76
N PRO A 216 16.02 -3.50 10.78
CA PRO A 216 16.52 -4.68 11.50
C PRO A 216 16.88 -5.86 10.60
N LEU A 217 16.08 -6.14 9.55
CA LEU A 217 16.40 -7.18 8.57
C LEU A 217 17.50 -6.80 7.57
N ARG A 218 18.11 -5.60 7.69
CA ARG A 218 19.28 -5.15 6.90
C ARG A 218 19.07 -5.16 5.39
N ARG A 219 17.86 -5.07 4.92
CA ARG A 219 17.50 -4.97 3.50
C ARG A 219 16.19 -4.24 3.29
N ASN A 220 16.01 -3.71 2.11
CA ASN A 220 14.71 -3.25 1.64
C ASN A 220 13.74 -4.42 1.42
N GLY A 221 12.45 -4.15 1.44
CA GLY A 221 11.42 -5.11 1.05
C GLY A 221 11.43 -5.35 -0.47
N ALA A 222 11.31 -6.60 -0.88
CA ALA A 222 11.09 -6.96 -2.28
C ALA A 222 9.59 -6.78 -2.65
N HIS A 223 9.30 -6.25 -3.83
CA HIS A 223 7.92 -5.98 -4.26
C HIS A 223 7.04 -7.23 -4.19
N ILE A 224 7.60 -8.41 -4.44
CA ILE A 224 6.88 -9.67 -4.36
C ILE A 224 6.41 -10.00 -2.93
N GLU A 225 7.14 -9.58 -1.89
CA GLU A 225 6.75 -9.81 -0.50
C GLU A 225 5.48 -9.02 -0.16
N LEU A 226 5.42 -7.76 -0.60
CA LEU A 226 4.21 -6.94 -0.44
C LEU A 226 3.06 -7.47 -1.30
N ALA A 227 3.32 -7.88 -2.53
CA ALA A 227 2.32 -8.43 -3.43
C ALA A 227 1.72 -9.74 -2.90
N ASN A 228 2.54 -10.60 -2.28
CA ASN A 228 2.06 -11.81 -1.61
C ASN A 228 1.17 -11.50 -0.40
N LEU A 229 1.57 -10.55 0.46
CA LEU A 229 0.73 -10.12 1.59
C LEU A 229 -0.61 -9.55 1.10
N ALA A 230 -0.58 -8.71 0.07
CA ALA A 230 -1.79 -8.16 -0.55
C ALA A 230 -2.69 -9.27 -1.11
N SER A 231 -2.12 -10.25 -1.80
CA SER A 231 -2.86 -11.40 -2.33
C SER A 231 -3.54 -12.22 -1.23
N PHE A 232 -2.82 -12.49 -0.12
CA PHE A 232 -3.38 -13.16 1.05
C PHE A 232 -4.56 -12.37 1.64
N LEU A 233 -4.40 -11.08 1.89
CA LEU A 233 -5.44 -10.24 2.49
C LEU A 233 -6.69 -10.11 1.61
N LEU A 234 -6.56 -10.19 0.29
CA LEU A 234 -7.68 -10.17 -0.66
C LEU A 234 -8.35 -11.55 -0.84
N SER A 235 -7.68 -12.62 -0.44
CA SER A 235 -8.21 -13.98 -0.56
C SER A 235 -9.23 -14.30 0.52
N ASP A 236 -9.98 -15.38 0.32
CA ASP A 236 -10.93 -15.90 1.29
C ASP A 236 -10.23 -16.52 2.52
N MET A 237 -8.91 -16.83 2.39
CA MET A 237 -8.09 -17.31 3.50
C MET A 237 -7.92 -16.27 4.62
N ALA A 238 -8.07 -14.99 4.31
CA ALA A 238 -8.02 -13.87 5.26
C ALA A 238 -9.42 -13.43 5.74
N GLY A 239 -10.44 -14.29 5.60
CA GLY A 239 -11.84 -13.95 5.82
C GLY A 239 -12.18 -13.41 7.22
N TYR A 240 -11.37 -13.67 8.23
CA TYR A 240 -11.58 -13.18 9.61
C TYR A 240 -10.70 -11.98 9.96
N ILE A 241 -9.87 -11.48 9.00
CA ILE A 241 -9.06 -10.27 9.17
C ILE A 241 -9.87 -9.07 8.64
N ASN A 242 -10.24 -8.15 9.53
CA ASN A 242 -11.03 -6.96 9.20
C ASN A 242 -10.60 -5.77 10.10
N GLY A 243 -10.48 -4.57 9.54
CA GLY A 243 -10.07 -3.36 10.26
C GLY A 243 -8.57 -3.29 10.58
N GLU A 244 -7.79 -4.31 10.24
CA GLU A 244 -6.38 -4.41 10.60
C GLU A 244 -5.48 -3.69 9.60
N CYS A 245 -4.37 -3.17 10.11
CA CYS A 245 -3.28 -2.59 9.32
C CYS A 245 -2.00 -3.40 9.56
N VAL A 246 -1.64 -4.23 8.60
CA VAL A 246 -0.45 -5.07 8.71
C VAL A 246 0.80 -4.28 8.28
N ALA A 247 1.74 -4.09 9.20
CA ALA A 247 3.04 -3.53 8.86
C ALA A 247 3.92 -4.59 8.19
N ILE A 248 4.57 -4.20 7.08
CA ILE A 248 5.58 -5.00 6.38
C ILE A 248 6.80 -4.13 6.16
N ASP A 249 7.76 -4.15 7.09
CA ASP A 249 8.79 -3.12 7.20
C ASP A 249 10.16 -3.61 7.67
N GLY A 250 10.33 -4.91 7.81
CA GLY A 250 11.56 -5.50 8.32
C GLY A 250 11.88 -5.14 9.77
N GLY A 251 10.86 -4.74 10.56
CA GLY A 251 10.99 -4.32 11.95
C GLY A 251 11.31 -2.82 12.13
N LYS A 252 11.38 -2.04 11.04
CA LYS A 252 11.79 -0.62 11.07
C LYS A 252 10.95 0.23 12.04
N GLN A 253 9.67 -0.04 12.17
CA GLN A 253 8.79 0.74 13.05
C GLN A 253 9.21 0.68 14.53
N PHE A 254 9.77 -0.43 14.98
CA PHE A 254 10.17 -0.61 16.37
C PHE A 254 11.54 -0.01 16.67
N LEU A 255 12.38 0.15 15.63
CA LEU A 255 13.69 0.76 15.77
C LEU A 255 13.61 2.27 16.00
N SER A 256 12.60 2.95 15.43
CA SER A 256 12.46 4.40 15.55
C SER A 256 12.24 4.90 16.98
N ASP A 257 11.72 4.06 17.87
CA ASP A 257 11.44 4.39 19.27
C ASP A 257 12.64 4.07 20.20
N ALA A 258 13.62 3.33 19.70
CA ALA A 258 14.74 2.81 20.47
C ALA A 258 15.97 3.75 20.52
N GLY A 259 15.96 4.86 19.75
CA GLY A 259 17.00 5.88 19.73
C GLY A 259 18.31 5.44 19.05
N SER A 260 19.27 6.37 18.98
CA SER A 260 20.58 6.16 18.33
C SER A 260 21.41 5.06 18.98
N ARG A 261 21.24 4.85 20.29
CA ARG A 261 21.98 3.82 21.05
C ARG A 261 21.63 2.40 20.57
N THR A 262 20.36 2.13 20.22
CA THR A 262 19.98 0.81 19.71
C THR A 262 20.59 0.54 18.34
N LEU A 263 20.68 1.54 17.46
CA LEU A 263 21.39 1.40 16.17
C LEU A 263 22.87 1.05 16.38
N GLU A 264 23.52 1.68 17.36
CA GLU A 264 24.90 1.37 17.74
C GLU A 264 25.02 -0.08 18.22
N LEU A 265 24.18 -0.51 19.18
CA LEU A 265 24.18 -1.86 19.73
C LEU A 265 23.93 -2.95 18.68
N MET A 266 23.11 -2.66 17.66
CA MET A 266 22.87 -3.58 16.54
C MET A 266 24.11 -3.84 15.66
N ASN A 267 25.16 -3.01 15.79
CA ASN A 267 26.41 -3.15 15.05
C ASN A 267 27.55 -3.68 15.93
N TRP A 268 27.29 -3.97 17.20
CA TRP A 268 28.29 -4.51 18.11
C TRP A 268 28.72 -5.93 17.69
N THR A 269 30.02 -6.16 17.77
CA THR A 269 30.65 -7.46 17.56
C THR A 269 30.53 -8.34 18.82
N ASP A 270 30.85 -9.61 18.70
CA ASP A 270 30.93 -10.51 19.85
C ASP A 270 31.93 -10.03 20.91
N GLU A 271 33.03 -9.35 20.48
CA GLU A 271 34.00 -8.75 21.38
C GLU A 271 33.42 -7.56 22.14
N ASP A 272 32.61 -6.71 21.51
CA ASP A 272 31.93 -5.60 22.14
C ASP A 272 30.99 -6.12 23.23
N TRP A 273 30.21 -7.14 22.92
CA TRP A 273 29.33 -7.79 23.88
C TRP A 273 30.07 -8.48 25.00
N ALA A 274 31.23 -9.10 24.73
CA ALA A 274 32.09 -9.71 25.75
C ALA A 274 32.63 -8.66 26.70
N ARG A 275 33.11 -7.51 26.19
CA ARG A 275 33.57 -6.39 27.03
C ARG A 275 32.45 -5.88 27.95
N MET A 276 31.25 -5.70 27.41
CA MET A 276 30.11 -5.23 28.20
C MET A 276 29.75 -6.20 29.31
N ARG A 277 29.73 -7.51 29.04
CA ARG A 277 29.50 -8.55 30.08
C ARG A 277 30.57 -8.55 31.15
N ALA A 278 31.84 -8.40 30.80
CA ALA A 278 32.93 -8.34 31.75
C ALA A 278 32.82 -7.12 32.70
N GLN A 279 32.44 -5.96 32.16
CA GLN A 279 32.19 -4.76 32.97
C GLN A 279 31.01 -4.95 33.92
N ALA A 280 29.90 -5.55 33.46
CA ALA A 280 28.71 -5.79 34.29
C ALA A 280 28.94 -6.80 35.44
N THR A 281 29.87 -7.73 35.24
CA THR A 281 30.21 -8.75 36.26
C THR A 281 31.33 -8.35 37.18
N GLY A 282 31.90 -7.14 37.07
CA GLY A 282 33.03 -6.67 37.89
C GLY A 282 34.34 -7.44 37.69
N LYS A 283 34.43 -8.30 36.67
CA LYS A 283 35.66 -8.97 36.27
C LYS A 283 36.46 -8.03 35.37
N ARG A 284 37.50 -7.42 35.94
CA ARG A 284 38.55 -6.72 35.19
C ARG A 284 39.50 -7.70 34.53
#